data_7bafbd974e43bb157c540698df0773f5
#
_entry.id   7bafbd974e43bb157c540698df0773f5
#
_cell.length_a   1.000
_cell.length_b   1.000
_cell.length_c   1.000
_cell.angle_alpha   90.00
_cell.angle_beta   90.00
_cell.angle_gamma   90.00
#
_symmetry.space_group_name_H-M   'P 1'
#
loop_
_entity.id
_entity.type
_entity.pdbx_description
1 polymer ?
#
loop_
_entity_poly.entity_id
_entity_poly.type
_entity_poly.pdbx_seq_one_letter_code
_entity_poly.pdbx_strand_id
1 'polypeptide(L)'
;IENIKCFSIGSPEDMNNFITAVIHEKSFDKLVHYIEQAKQDADVEVLAGGSYDKSAGYFVHPTLLKTTNPHYTTMETELFGPVVTVYIYEDSEWETTLELVNTTSEYALTGAIIAQDRVFIENASKKLRHAAGNFYINDKPSGAVVGQQPFGGSRASGTNDKAGSALNLLRWVSPRLIKETLVPATDYRYPCMD
;
A
#
# COMPACT_ATOMS: atom_id res chain seq x y z
N ILE A 1 19.78 -2.85 6.24
CA ILE A 1 20.21 -4.22 6.55
C ILE A 1 20.53 -4.36 8.04
N GLU A 2 21.34 -3.47 8.61
CA GLU A 2 21.75 -3.58 10.03
C GLU A 2 20.54 -3.58 10.99
N ASN A 3 19.55 -2.73 10.79
CA ASN A 3 18.34 -2.71 11.62
C ASN A 3 17.57 -4.04 11.56
N ILE A 4 17.53 -4.70 10.40
CA ILE A 4 16.83 -5.98 10.24
C ILE A 4 17.48 -7.06 11.13
N LYS A 5 18.80 -7.05 11.25
CA LYS A 5 19.54 -7.99 12.09
C LYS A 5 19.30 -7.79 13.59
N CYS A 6 18.86 -6.59 13.99
CA CYS A 6 18.60 -6.23 15.38
C CYS A 6 17.15 -6.49 15.81
N PHE A 7 16.23 -6.85 14.90
CA PHE A 7 14.85 -7.08 15.29
C PHE A 7 14.70 -8.34 16.13
N SER A 8 14.15 -8.18 17.33
CA SER A 8 13.72 -9.29 18.18
C SER A 8 12.43 -9.91 17.63
N ILE A 9 12.37 -11.23 17.66
CA ILE A 9 11.26 -12.02 17.12
C ILE A 9 10.78 -12.99 18.19
N GLY A 10 9.48 -13.03 18.45
CA GLY A 10 8.94 -13.93 19.47
C GLY A 10 7.47 -13.70 19.78
N SER A 11 7.03 -14.14 20.95
CA SER A 11 5.65 -14.00 21.41
C SER A 11 5.23 -12.53 21.51
N PRO A 12 3.99 -12.17 21.12
CA PRO A 12 3.44 -10.83 21.31
C PRO A 12 3.21 -10.47 22.78
N GLU A 13 3.28 -11.44 23.71
CA GLU A 13 3.20 -11.19 25.15
C GLU A 13 4.47 -10.52 25.70
N ASP A 14 5.60 -10.68 25.01
CA ASP A 14 6.84 -9.98 25.33
C ASP A 14 6.96 -8.71 24.46
N MET A 15 6.76 -7.56 25.10
CA MET A 15 6.81 -6.23 24.46
C MET A 15 8.19 -5.85 23.90
N ASN A 16 9.24 -6.62 24.17
CA ASN A 16 10.56 -6.43 23.56
C ASN A 16 10.62 -7.03 22.14
N ASN A 17 9.69 -7.89 21.77
CA ASN A 17 9.65 -8.45 20.44
C ASN A 17 9.04 -7.46 19.45
N PHE A 18 9.82 -7.09 18.44
CA PHE A 18 9.38 -6.20 17.37
C PHE A 18 8.59 -6.93 16.29
N ILE A 19 8.92 -8.19 16.02
CA ILE A 19 8.25 -9.05 15.04
C ILE A 19 7.60 -10.23 15.77
N THR A 20 6.35 -10.53 15.39
CA THR A 20 5.60 -11.66 15.90
C THR A 20 5.27 -12.68 14.82
N ALA A 21 4.60 -13.77 15.15
CA ALA A 21 4.21 -14.80 14.20
C ALA A 21 3.23 -14.26 13.14
N VAL A 22 3.29 -14.84 11.94
CA VAL A 22 2.26 -14.60 10.92
C VAL A 22 0.96 -15.31 11.28
N ILE A 23 -0.15 -14.91 10.65
CA ILE A 23 -1.50 -15.19 11.14
C ILE A 23 -1.87 -16.69 11.22
N HIS A 24 -1.36 -17.53 10.32
CA HIS A 24 -1.66 -18.96 10.27
C HIS A 24 -0.66 -19.75 9.41
N GLU A 25 -0.73 -21.08 9.46
CA GLU A 25 0.18 -21.98 8.75
C GLU A 25 0.22 -21.74 7.24
N LYS A 26 -0.92 -21.55 6.58
CA LYS A 26 -0.95 -21.28 5.12
C LYS A 26 -0.20 -20.00 4.74
N SER A 27 -0.25 -18.97 5.61
CA SER A 27 0.51 -17.74 5.41
C SER A 27 2.00 -17.99 5.56
N PHE A 28 2.39 -18.76 6.58
CA PHE A 28 3.76 -19.18 6.80
C PHE A 28 4.29 -19.98 5.59
N ASP A 29 3.59 -21.03 5.19
CA ASP A 29 4.02 -21.89 4.08
C ASP A 29 4.13 -21.13 2.75
N LYS A 30 3.20 -20.18 2.49
CA LYS A 30 3.28 -19.27 1.34
C LYS A 30 4.56 -18.44 1.37
N LEU A 31 4.87 -17.81 2.50
CA LEU A 31 6.06 -16.96 2.64
C LEU A 31 7.35 -17.77 2.50
N VAL A 32 7.41 -18.95 3.13
CA VAL A 32 8.54 -19.89 2.99
C VAL A 32 8.76 -20.26 1.53
N HIS A 33 7.67 -20.59 0.80
CA HIS A 33 7.76 -20.92 -0.63
C HIS A 33 8.44 -19.79 -1.44
N TYR A 34 7.99 -18.55 -1.28
CA TYR A 34 8.58 -17.42 -2.01
C TYR A 34 10.01 -17.09 -1.56
N ILE A 35 10.33 -17.24 -0.28
CA ILE A 35 11.70 -17.07 0.22
C ILE A 35 12.64 -18.13 -0.37
N GLU A 36 12.23 -19.41 -0.38
CA GLU A 36 13.05 -20.48 -0.95
C GLU A 36 13.18 -20.36 -2.47
N GLN A 37 12.12 -19.93 -3.16
CA GLN A 37 12.21 -19.61 -4.58
C GLN A 37 13.23 -18.50 -4.83
N ALA A 38 13.16 -17.39 -4.07
CA ALA A 38 14.07 -16.26 -4.21
C ALA A 38 15.54 -16.64 -3.97
N LYS A 39 15.82 -17.57 -3.05
CA LYS A 39 17.20 -18.08 -2.80
C LYS A 39 17.79 -18.85 -3.97
N GLN A 40 16.96 -19.41 -4.84
CA GLN A 40 17.37 -20.22 -5.97
C GLN A 40 17.37 -19.46 -7.30
N ASP A 41 16.74 -18.27 -7.30
CA ASP A 41 16.58 -17.49 -8.52
C ASP A 41 17.81 -16.61 -8.79
N ALA A 42 18.33 -16.67 -10.00
CA ALA A 42 19.51 -15.90 -10.41
C ALA A 42 19.25 -14.38 -10.49
N ASP A 43 17.99 -13.96 -10.64
CA ASP A 43 17.59 -12.55 -10.74
C ASP A 43 17.42 -11.89 -9.38
N VAL A 44 17.63 -12.64 -8.27
CA VAL A 44 17.35 -12.18 -6.91
C VAL A 44 18.53 -12.43 -5.98
N GLU A 45 18.83 -11.42 -5.17
CA GLU A 45 19.78 -11.48 -4.08
C GLU A 45 19.06 -11.34 -2.73
N VAL A 46 19.27 -12.28 -1.81
CA VAL A 46 18.77 -12.15 -0.43
C VAL A 46 19.76 -11.31 0.38
N LEU A 47 19.43 -10.04 0.58
CA LEU A 47 20.31 -9.08 1.28
C LEU A 47 20.31 -9.27 2.79
N ALA A 48 19.18 -9.73 3.37
CA ALA A 48 19.03 -9.98 4.80
C ALA A 48 17.85 -10.91 5.08
N GLY A 49 17.86 -11.62 6.19
CA GLY A 49 16.79 -12.52 6.61
C GLY A 49 16.84 -13.86 5.88
N GLY A 50 15.69 -14.29 5.33
CA GLY A 50 15.57 -15.57 4.62
C GLY A 50 15.45 -16.79 5.52
N SER A 51 15.29 -16.61 6.83
CA SER A 51 15.09 -17.69 7.81
C SER A 51 13.66 -17.67 8.36
N TYR A 52 13.24 -18.81 8.87
CA TYR A 52 11.91 -19.01 9.40
C TYR A 52 11.91 -20.20 10.38
N ASP A 53 10.94 -20.22 11.30
CA ASP A 53 10.80 -21.31 12.28
C ASP A 53 9.32 -21.48 12.63
N LYS A 54 8.83 -22.72 12.60
CA LYS A 54 7.48 -23.05 13.05
C LYS A 54 7.43 -23.99 14.26
N SER A 55 8.55 -24.20 14.96
CA SER A 55 8.62 -25.08 16.12
C SER A 55 7.81 -24.59 17.32
N ALA A 56 7.75 -23.26 17.51
CA ALA A 56 7.02 -22.61 18.61
C ALA A 56 5.92 -21.65 18.11
N GLY A 57 5.84 -21.42 16.79
CA GLY A 57 4.88 -20.52 16.15
C GLY A 57 5.26 -20.28 14.69
N TYR A 58 4.41 -19.60 13.95
CA TYR A 58 4.65 -19.33 12.52
C TYR A 58 5.55 -18.10 12.33
N PHE A 59 6.82 -18.21 12.73
CA PHE A 59 7.78 -17.11 12.69
C PHE A 59 8.51 -17.06 11.35
N VAL A 60 8.39 -15.93 10.66
CA VAL A 60 9.16 -15.62 9.46
C VAL A 60 10.01 -14.40 9.74
N HIS A 61 11.32 -14.53 9.59
CA HIS A 61 12.23 -13.41 9.81
C HIS A 61 12.08 -12.35 8.71
N PRO A 62 12.14 -11.06 9.06
CA PRO A 62 12.15 -9.99 8.07
C PRO A 62 13.18 -10.25 7.00
N THR A 63 12.73 -10.33 5.76
CA THR A 63 13.55 -10.71 4.61
C THR A 63 13.58 -9.57 3.61
N LEU A 64 14.79 -9.15 3.24
CA LEU A 64 15.05 -8.15 2.23
C LEU A 64 15.62 -8.80 0.99
N LEU A 65 14.90 -8.70 -0.10
CA LEU A 65 15.26 -9.17 -1.42
C LEU A 65 15.66 -7.98 -2.31
N LYS A 66 16.63 -8.18 -3.18
CA LYS A 66 16.95 -7.25 -4.26
C LYS A 66 16.82 -7.99 -5.58
N THR A 67 16.15 -7.39 -6.54
CA THR A 67 15.95 -7.96 -7.86
C THR A 67 16.43 -7.03 -8.97
N THR A 68 16.86 -7.59 -10.08
CA THR A 68 17.12 -6.88 -11.34
C THR A 68 15.90 -6.90 -12.26
N ASN A 69 14.88 -7.70 -11.94
CA ASN A 69 13.64 -7.81 -12.69
C ASN A 69 12.51 -7.03 -11.99
N PRO A 70 12.06 -5.90 -12.57
CA PRO A 70 10.99 -5.09 -11.96
C PRO A 70 9.62 -5.80 -11.90
N HIS A 71 9.43 -6.87 -12.68
CA HIS A 71 8.25 -7.73 -12.68
C HIS A 71 8.47 -9.06 -11.94
N TYR A 72 9.45 -9.10 -11.05
CA TYR A 72 9.65 -10.27 -10.23
C TYR A 72 8.41 -10.58 -9.38
N THR A 73 8.10 -11.84 -9.19
CA THR A 73 6.82 -12.28 -8.57
C THR A 73 6.54 -11.64 -7.21
N THR A 74 7.58 -11.35 -6.41
CA THR A 74 7.42 -10.68 -5.10
C THR A 74 7.24 -9.16 -5.20
N MET A 75 7.42 -8.55 -6.39
CA MET A 75 7.04 -7.16 -6.67
C MET A 75 5.56 -7.03 -7.02
N GLU A 76 4.97 -8.06 -7.62
CA GLU A 76 3.59 -8.04 -8.14
C GLU A 76 2.59 -8.73 -7.20
N THR A 77 3.04 -9.74 -6.45
CA THR A 77 2.17 -10.56 -5.59
C THR A 77 2.15 -10.05 -4.15
N GLU A 78 0.96 -9.82 -3.62
CA GLU A 78 0.79 -9.48 -2.20
C GLU A 78 1.06 -10.70 -1.32
N LEU A 79 2.18 -10.69 -0.59
CA LEU A 79 2.59 -11.81 0.26
C LEU A 79 1.94 -11.77 1.65
N PHE A 80 1.64 -10.60 2.18
CA PHE A 80 1.08 -10.39 3.51
C PHE A 80 1.98 -10.89 4.64
N GLY A 81 3.28 -10.56 4.56
CA GLY A 81 4.29 -10.97 5.53
C GLY A 81 5.55 -10.11 5.47
N PRO A 82 6.55 -10.38 6.31
CA PRO A 82 7.72 -9.54 6.47
C PRO A 82 8.77 -9.77 5.35
N VAL A 83 8.34 -9.69 4.10
CA VAL A 83 9.22 -9.79 2.92
C VAL A 83 9.11 -8.49 2.14
N VAL A 84 10.25 -7.85 1.91
CA VAL A 84 10.38 -6.62 1.14
C VAL A 84 11.30 -6.88 -0.04
N THR A 85 10.87 -6.47 -1.23
CA THR A 85 11.68 -6.58 -2.45
C THR A 85 12.05 -5.19 -2.95
N VAL A 86 13.31 -5.00 -3.29
CA VAL A 86 13.87 -3.75 -3.78
C VAL A 86 14.31 -3.93 -5.23
N TYR A 87 13.90 -3.00 -6.07
CA TYR A 87 14.41 -2.82 -7.43
C TYR A 87 15.18 -1.50 -7.49
N ILE A 88 16.40 -1.54 -8.02
CA ILE A 88 17.26 -0.36 -8.17
C ILE A 88 17.25 0.04 -9.64
N TYR A 89 16.96 1.31 -9.91
CA TYR A 89 16.91 1.89 -11.25
C TYR A 89 17.94 3.02 -11.40
N GLU A 90 18.33 3.32 -12.61
CA GLU A 90 19.23 4.42 -12.92
C GLU A 90 18.44 5.75 -12.91
N ASP A 91 19.10 6.84 -12.45
CA ASP A 91 18.47 8.16 -12.38
C ASP A 91 17.86 8.63 -13.71
N SER A 92 18.45 8.22 -14.83
CA SER A 92 17.95 8.50 -16.19
C SER A 92 16.63 7.81 -16.52
N GLU A 93 16.28 6.74 -15.78
CA GLU A 93 15.07 5.93 -15.98
C GLU A 93 13.90 6.34 -15.07
N TRP A 94 14.04 7.44 -14.39
CA TRP A 94 13.07 7.95 -13.44
C TRP A 94 11.62 8.00 -13.98
N GLU A 95 11.43 8.56 -15.17
CA GLU A 95 10.11 8.70 -15.78
C GLU A 95 9.45 7.34 -16.08
N THR A 96 10.25 6.42 -16.60
CA THR A 96 9.82 5.03 -16.87
C THR A 96 9.55 4.28 -15.57
N THR A 97 10.36 4.53 -14.54
CA THR A 97 10.16 3.93 -13.21
C THR A 97 8.86 4.39 -12.56
N LEU A 98 8.45 5.64 -12.72
CA LEU A 98 7.14 6.09 -12.24
C LEU A 98 5.98 5.35 -12.93
N GLU A 99 6.08 5.10 -14.22
CA GLU A 99 5.07 4.31 -14.93
C GLU A 99 5.08 2.85 -14.46
N LEU A 100 6.27 2.30 -14.25
CA LEU A 100 6.44 0.97 -13.67
C LEU A 100 5.76 0.87 -12.28
N VAL A 101 6.02 1.80 -11.36
CA VAL A 101 5.36 1.86 -10.05
C VAL A 101 3.84 1.93 -10.19
N ASN A 102 3.34 2.66 -11.18
CA ASN A 102 1.90 2.81 -11.42
C ASN A 102 1.24 1.52 -11.94
N THR A 103 1.98 0.64 -12.61
CA THR A 103 1.44 -0.51 -13.35
C THR A 103 1.83 -1.88 -12.78
N THR A 104 2.84 -1.96 -11.92
CA THR A 104 3.38 -3.24 -11.39
C THR A 104 2.34 -4.07 -10.63
N SER A 105 1.40 -3.43 -9.94
CA SER A 105 0.38 -4.14 -9.16
C SER A 105 -1.03 -3.58 -9.42
N GLU A 106 -2.02 -4.45 -9.34
CA GLU A 106 -3.44 -4.05 -9.35
C GLU A 106 -3.90 -3.37 -8.06
N TYR A 107 -3.11 -3.48 -6.98
CA TYR A 107 -3.40 -2.87 -5.68
C TYR A 107 -2.97 -1.40 -5.64
N ALA A 108 -3.71 -0.60 -4.87
CA ALA A 108 -3.42 0.82 -4.66
C ALA A 108 -3.86 1.26 -3.25
N LEU A 109 -3.34 0.59 -2.22
CA LEU A 109 -3.70 0.88 -0.83
C LEU A 109 -2.85 2.02 -0.28
N THR A 110 -1.55 1.81 -0.15
CA THR A 110 -0.61 2.79 0.39
C THR A 110 0.62 2.91 -0.50
N GLY A 111 1.21 4.09 -0.53
CA GLY A 111 2.47 4.36 -1.21
C GLY A 111 3.18 5.56 -0.60
N ALA A 112 4.48 5.65 -0.78
CA ALA A 112 5.27 6.80 -0.31
C ALA A 112 6.31 7.25 -1.33
N ILE A 113 6.61 8.54 -1.28
CA ILE A 113 7.79 9.14 -1.93
C ILE A 113 8.71 9.69 -0.85
N ILE A 114 9.98 9.32 -0.91
CA ILE A 114 11.03 9.85 -0.04
C ILE A 114 11.96 10.70 -0.91
N ALA A 115 11.87 12.03 -0.80
CA ALA A 115 12.68 12.95 -1.58
C ALA A 115 12.71 14.34 -0.91
N GLN A 116 13.71 15.17 -1.27
CA GLN A 116 13.82 16.55 -0.81
C GLN A 116 13.42 17.55 -1.90
N ASP A 117 13.63 17.24 -3.17
CA ASP A 117 13.28 18.09 -4.29
C ASP A 117 11.75 18.22 -4.43
N ARG A 118 11.25 19.45 -4.28
CA ARG A 118 9.82 19.75 -4.33
C ARG A 118 9.22 19.61 -5.72
N VAL A 119 9.98 19.91 -6.77
CA VAL A 119 9.53 19.74 -8.16
C VAL A 119 9.37 18.26 -8.49
N PHE A 120 10.36 17.47 -8.08
CA PHE A 120 10.32 16.02 -8.18
C PHE A 120 9.08 15.42 -7.47
N ILE A 121 8.86 15.80 -6.19
CA ILE A 121 7.72 15.33 -5.39
C ILE A 121 6.40 15.69 -6.07
N GLU A 122 6.27 16.91 -6.60
CA GLU A 122 5.06 17.36 -7.28
C GLU A 122 4.78 16.56 -8.56
N ASN A 123 5.80 16.35 -9.38
CA ASN A 123 5.68 15.58 -10.62
C ASN A 123 5.32 14.11 -10.35
N ALA A 124 6.02 13.48 -9.40
CA ALA A 124 5.73 12.13 -8.98
C ALA A 124 4.32 11.98 -8.41
N SER A 125 3.89 12.90 -7.55
CA SER A 125 2.54 12.91 -6.98
C SER A 125 1.45 13.02 -8.05
N LYS A 126 1.67 13.82 -9.09
CA LYS A 126 0.76 13.94 -10.23
C LYS A 126 0.67 12.63 -11.03
N LYS A 127 1.80 12.00 -11.32
CA LYS A 127 1.85 10.75 -12.09
C LYS A 127 1.27 9.57 -11.29
N LEU A 128 1.57 9.49 -10.01
CA LEU A 128 1.15 8.40 -9.13
C LEU A 128 -0.18 8.64 -8.41
N ARG A 129 -0.99 9.64 -8.83
CA ARG A 129 -2.26 10.02 -8.16
C ARG A 129 -3.24 8.87 -7.95
N HIS A 130 -3.16 7.82 -8.77
CA HIS A 130 -4.02 6.65 -8.69
C HIS A 130 -3.30 5.38 -8.23
N ALA A 131 -2.02 5.49 -7.85
CA ALA A 131 -1.21 4.36 -7.42
C ALA A 131 -1.34 4.05 -5.91
N ALA A 132 -1.93 4.95 -5.14
CA ALA A 132 -2.19 4.73 -3.72
C ALA A 132 -3.39 5.54 -3.24
N GLY A 133 -4.27 4.94 -2.45
CA GLY A 133 -5.35 5.64 -1.77
C GLY A 133 -4.85 6.50 -0.62
N ASN A 134 -3.88 6.00 0.15
CA ASN A 134 -3.12 6.78 1.12
C ASN A 134 -1.70 6.99 0.59
N PHE A 135 -1.39 8.22 0.23
CA PHE A 135 -0.14 8.62 -0.38
C PHE A 135 0.67 9.48 0.58
N TYR A 136 1.89 9.05 0.88
CA TYR A 136 2.75 9.68 1.88
C TYR A 136 3.96 10.34 1.25
N ILE A 137 4.38 11.47 1.81
CA ILE A 137 5.61 12.17 1.39
C ILE A 137 6.53 12.25 2.60
N ASN A 138 7.72 11.66 2.48
CA ASN A 138 8.73 11.58 3.53
C ASN A 138 8.21 10.92 4.82
N ASP A 139 7.28 10.00 4.67
CA ASP A 139 6.74 9.20 5.76
C ASP A 139 6.60 7.74 5.33
N LYS A 140 6.46 6.83 6.29
CA LYS A 140 6.35 5.39 6.01
C LYS A 140 5.00 5.06 5.38
N PRO A 141 4.95 4.21 4.35
CA PRO A 141 3.72 3.80 3.67
C PRO A 141 2.96 2.73 4.49
N SER A 142 2.63 3.04 5.73
CA SER A 142 1.89 2.13 6.62
C SER A 142 0.42 2.50 6.69
N GLY A 143 -0.37 1.73 7.47
CA GLY A 143 -1.75 2.05 7.77
C GLY A 143 -1.91 3.40 8.46
N ALA A 144 -3.10 3.97 8.37
CA ALA A 144 -3.42 5.25 8.96
C ALA A 144 -3.50 5.21 10.49
N VAL A 145 -3.09 6.28 11.14
CA VAL A 145 -3.33 6.50 12.56
C VAL A 145 -4.74 7.06 12.74
N VAL A 146 -5.57 6.38 13.52
CA VAL A 146 -6.95 6.80 13.78
C VAL A 146 -6.99 8.24 14.33
N GLY A 147 -7.81 9.08 13.71
CA GLY A 147 -7.95 10.49 14.08
C GLY A 147 -6.94 11.44 13.41
N GLN A 148 -5.89 10.92 12.76
CA GLN A 148 -4.92 11.74 12.00
C GLN A 148 -5.24 11.77 10.50
N GLN A 149 -5.44 10.61 9.90
CA GLN A 149 -5.85 10.51 8.50
C GLN A 149 -6.88 9.38 8.31
N PRO A 150 -7.86 9.54 7.43
CA PRO A 150 -8.74 8.46 7.03
C PRO A 150 -7.99 7.45 6.15
N PHE A 151 -8.47 6.21 6.12
CA PHE A 151 -7.79 5.11 5.45
C PHE A 151 -8.67 4.44 4.39
N GLY A 152 -8.09 4.19 3.23
CA GLY A 152 -8.75 3.46 2.15
C GLY A 152 -7.91 3.42 0.90
N GLY A 153 -7.99 2.30 0.17
CA GLY A 153 -7.32 2.07 -1.09
C GLY A 153 -8.27 2.10 -2.28
N SER A 154 -7.72 2.30 -3.44
CA SER A 154 -8.40 2.22 -4.73
C SER A 154 -7.97 0.99 -5.53
N ARG A 155 -8.42 0.83 -6.76
CA ARG A 155 -8.20 -0.34 -7.62
C ARG A 155 -8.65 -1.62 -6.88
N ALA A 156 -7.88 -2.69 -6.94
CA ALA A 156 -8.17 -3.94 -6.23
C ALA A 156 -8.08 -3.83 -4.70
N SER A 157 -7.55 -2.73 -4.16
CA SER A 157 -7.48 -2.50 -2.70
C SER A 157 -8.77 -2.00 -2.07
N GLY A 158 -9.80 -1.66 -2.83
CA GLY A 158 -11.11 -1.30 -2.30
C GLY A 158 -11.76 -0.10 -2.98
N THR A 159 -12.80 0.42 -2.34
CA THR A 159 -13.66 1.50 -2.85
C THR A 159 -13.16 2.90 -2.51
N ASN A 160 -12.08 3.00 -1.74
CA ASN A 160 -11.47 4.26 -1.29
C ASN A 160 -12.41 5.15 -0.46
N ASP A 161 -13.33 4.57 0.30
CA ASP A 161 -14.35 5.29 1.07
C ASP A 161 -13.82 6.00 2.31
N LYS A 162 -12.52 5.95 2.56
CA LYS A 162 -11.85 6.69 3.63
C LYS A 162 -12.45 6.42 5.02
N ALA A 163 -12.31 5.16 5.47
CA ALA A 163 -12.67 4.77 6.84
C ALA A 163 -12.03 5.72 7.87
N GLY A 164 -12.79 6.10 8.88
CA GLY A 164 -12.37 7.12 9.85
C GLY A 164 -12.67 8.57 9.44
N SER A 165 -13.42 8.77 8.35
CA SER A 165 -13.92 10.10 7.94
C SER A 165 -15.43 10.12 7.74
N ALA A 166 -16.02 11.32 7.76
CA ALA A 166 -17.43 11.52 7.45
C ALA A 166 -17.81 11.07 6.04
N LEU A 167 -16.85 11.03 5.09
CA LEU A 167 -17.09 10.56 3.72
C LEU A 167 -17.53 9.09 3.69
N ASN A 168 -17.00 8.26 4.59
CA ASN A 168 -17.40 6.86 4.68
C ASN A 168 -18.89 6.70 5.02
N LEU A 169 -19.45 7.61 5.82
CA LEU A 169 -20.86 7.57 6.23
C LEU A 169 -21.83 7.75 5.06
N LEU A 170 -21.42 8.39 3.96
CA LEU A 170 -22.25 8.56 2.76
C LEU A 170 -22.66 7.22 2.14
N ARG A 171 -21.91 6.15 2.39
CA ARG A 171 -22.27 4.79 1.95
C ARG A 171 -23.46 4.18 2.70
N TRP A 172 -23.78 4.72 3.87
CA TRP A 172 -24.79 4.18 4.79
C TRP A 172 -26.07 5.00 4.83
N VAL A 173 -26.15 6.09 4.03
CA VAL A 173 -27.30 6.98 3.96
C VAL A 173 -27.84 7.10 2.55
N SER A 174 -29.14 7.35 2.46
CA SER A 174 -29.80 7.66 1.18
C SER A 174 -30.28 9.12 1.24
N PRO A 175 -29.56 10.06 0.63
CA PRO A 175 -29.93 11.47 0.63
C PRO A 175 -31.30 11.68 -0.03
N ARG A 176 -32.18 12.44 0.63
CA ARG A 176 -33.45 12.87 0.08
C ARG A 176 -33.50 14.41 -0.01
N LEU A 177 -33.77 14.92 -1.19
CA LEU A 177 -34.00 16.34 -1.41
C LEU A 177 -35.50 16.60 -1.48
N ILE A 178 -35.99 17.59 -0.72
CA ILE A 178 -37.35 18.12 -0.79
C ILE A 178 -37.24 19.57 -1.25
N LYS A 179 -37.91 19.88 -2.35
CA LYS A 179 -38.10 21.26 -2.83
C LYS A 179 -39.58 21.59 -2.74
N GLU A 180 -39.93 22.60 -1.97
CA GLU A 180 -41.28 23.13 -1.87
C GLU A 180 -41.33 24.52 -2.48
N THR A 181 -42.34 24.79 -3.30
CA THR A 181 -42.59 26.11 -3.88
C THR A 181 -43.91 26.63 -3.31
N LEU A 182 -43.83 27.70 -2.56
CA LEU A 182 -45.01 28.29 -1.90
C LEU A 182 -45.92 29.03 -2.85
N VAL A 183 -45.35 29.59 -3.97
CA VAL A 183 -46.09 30.20 -5.04
C VAL A 183 -45.83 29.42 -6.31
N PRO A 184 -46.74 28.56 -6.79
CA PRO A 184 -46.54 27.75 -7.98
C PRO A 184 -46.32 28.65 -9.22
N ALA A 185 -45.41 28.21 -10.10
CA ALA A 185 -45.20 28.87 -11.37
C ALA A 185 -46.49 28.77 -12.26
N THR A 186 -46.93 29.88 -12.78
CA THR A 186 -48.10 29.97 -13.69
C THR A 186 -47.70 30.07 -15.18
N ASP A 187 -46.45 30.36 -15.45
CA ASP A 187 -45.90 30.44 -16.81
C ASP A 187 -44.92 29.24 -17.01
N TYR A 188 -45.07 28.57 -18.15
CA TYR A 188 -44.22 27.43 -18.52
C TYR A 188 -42.88 27.85 -19.15
N ARG A 189 -42.75 29.10 -19.55
CA ARG A 189 -41.57 29.64 -20.21
C ARG A 189 -40.43 29.85 -19.17
N TYR A 190 -39.23 29.66 -19.64
CA TYR A 190 -38.06 30.08 -18.88
C TYR A 190 -37.81 31.57 -19.01
N PRO A 191 -37.19 32.25 -18.04
CA PRO A 191 -36.92 33.69 -18.10
C PRO A 191 -36.09 34.15 -19.30
N CYS A 192 -35.37 33.26 -19.96
CA CYS A 192 -34.60 33.54 -21.17
C CYS A 192 -35.40 33.43 -22.45
N MET A 193 -36.70 33.13 -22.38
CA MET A 193 -37.60 32.97 -23.52
C MET A 193 -38.50 34.20 -23.76
N ASP A 194 -38.29 35.27 -23.00
CA ASP A 194 -39.01 36.56 -23.15
C ASP A 194 -38.37 37.43 -24.21
#